data_63ccfd48e61e98ae736ed039af734b78
#
_entry.id   63ccfd48e61e98ae736ed039af734b78
#
_cell.length_a   1.000
_cell.length_b   1.000
_cell.length_c   1.000
_cell.angle_alpha   90.00
_cell.angle_beta   90.00
_cell.angle_gamma   90.00
#
_symmetry.space_group_name_H-M   'P 1'
#
loop_
_entity.id
_entity.type
_entity.pdbx_description
1 polymer ?
#
loop_
_entity_poly.entity_id
_entity_poly.type
_entity_poly.pdbx_seq_one_letter_code
_entity_poly.pdbx_strand_id
1 'polypeptide(L)'
;MKNAYELAENILKSKPDKNIELKSSDSFASIELYGTSACKKVQDTEFCECFHLENESGTGMITLYHVFPGIDLVYNDIHMEYCNKEQKPASSVMEINYCMEGRCECVFEQNEYGYIAAGDLSFCSLKKTGHVSEFPTSRYHGITITLDFSMITDEMKRILQLLSVNLEKISNISKTHSFTIIRANQSIEHIFLELYKIPEEITYGYIRVKILELLLVLTGFDLKKNNSEHVSA
;
A
#
# COMPACT_ATOMS: atom_id res chain seq x y z
N MET A 1 19.85 -7.82 -2.54
CA MET A 1 18.40 -7.66 -2.42
C MET A 1 17.81 -8.13 -3.73
N LYS A 2 16.85 -9.05 -3.72
CA LYS A 2 16.13 -9.42 -4.95
C LYS A 2 15.27 -8.20 -5.32
N ASN A 3 15.27 -7.78 -6.57
CA ASN A 3 14.43 -6.68 -7.01
C ASN A 3 12.97 -7.16 -7.12
N ALA A 4 12.01 -6.23 -7.19
CA ALA A 4 10.58 -6.57 -7.31
C ALA A 4 10.28 -7.46 -8.52
N TYR A 5 11.14 -7.42 -9.54
CA TYR A 5 11.09 -8.27 -10.74
C TYR A 5 11.38 -9.74 -10.41
N GLU A 6 12.42 -10.00 -9.62
CA GLU A 6 12.75 -11.37 -9.16
C GLU A 6 11.67 -11.90 -8.20
N LEU A 7 11.08 -11.02 -7.39
CA LEU A 7 9.97 -11.37 -6.51
C LEU A 7 8.73 -11.75 -7.34
N ALA A 8 8.37 -10.94 -8.33
CA ALA A 8 7.26 -11.21 -9.24
C ALA A 8 7.47 -12.50 -10.05
N GLU A 9 8.67 -12.74 -10.61
CA GLU A 9 8.97 -14.00 -11.34
C GLU A 9 8.92 -15.23 -10.44
N ASN A 10 9.33 -15.14 -9.19
CA ASN A 10 9.34 -16.26 -8.27
C ASN A 10 7.94 -16.65 -7.79
N ILE A 11 7.07 -15.65 -7.59
CA ILE A 11 5.67 -15.85 -7.21
C ILE A 11 4.86 -16.49 -8.34
N LEU A 12 5.25 -16.24 -9.60
CA LEU A 12 4.66 -16.88 -10.78
C LEU A 12 4.82 -18.41 -10.79
N LYS A 13 5.80 -18.95 -10.10
CA LYS A 13 6.10 -20.39 -10.04
C LYS A 13 5.36 -21.12 -8.92
N SER A 14 4.85 -20.42 -7.90
CA SER A 14 4.11 -21.03 -6.81
C SER A 14 2.60 -21.09 -7.15
N LYS A 15 2.07 -22.32 -7.38
CA LYS A 15 0.63 -22.52 -7.56
C LYS A 15 -0.07 -22.52 -6.21
N PRO A 16 -1.11 -21.68 -5.99
CA PRO A 16 -1.89 -21.73 -4.75
C PRO A 16 -2.73 -23.00 -4.65
N ASP A 17 -2.91 -23.49 -3.44
CA ASP A 17 -3.81 -24.59 -3.14
C ASP A 17 -5.26 -24.22 -3.46
N LYS A 18 -5.94 -25.03 -4.28
CA LYS A 18 -7.23 -24.73 -4.94
C LYS A 18 -8.47 -24.74 -4.04
N ASN A 19 -8.36 -24.78 -2.71
CA ASN A 19 -9.48 -25.19 -1.85
C ASN A 19 -10.10 -24.10 -0.95
N ILE A 20 -9.85 -22.82 -1.19
CA ILE A 20 -10.64 -21.75 -0.52
C ILE A 20 -11.06 -20.75 -1.60
N GLU A 21 -12.27 -20.94 -2.14
CA GLU A 21 -12.95 -19.95 -2.97
C GLU A 21 -13.40 -18.76 -2.09
N LEU A 22 -12.49 -17.85 -1.77
CA LEU A 22 -12.89 -16.47 -1.55
C LEU A 22 -13.02 -15.87 -2.95
N LYS A 23 -14.25 -15.74 -3.43
CA LYS A 23 -14.51 -15.04 -4.70
C LYS A 23 -13.82 -13.69 -4.62
N SER A 24 -12.86 -13.45 -5.52
CA SER A 24 -12.30 -12.12 -5.77
C SER A 24 -13.47 -11.26 -6.23
N SER A 25 -14.03 -10.46 -5.35
CA SER A 25 -14.85 -9.33 -5.77
C SER A 25 -13.92 -8.38 -6.49
N ASP A 26 -14.37 -7.81 -7.61
CA ASP A 26 -13.66 -6.81 -8.37
C ASP A 26 -12.99 -5.83 -7.39
N SER A 27 -11.66 -5.96 -7.23
CA SER A 27 -10.92 -5.08 -6.33
C SER A 27 -10.90 -3.70 -6.97
N PHE A 28 -11.35 -2.71 -6.24
CA PHE A 28 -11.36 -1.31 -6.67
C PHE A 28 -9.94 -0.79 -6.96
N ALA A 29 -8.94 -1.40 -6.32
CA ALA A 29 -7.56 -0.92 -6.40
C ALA A 29 -6.89 -1.17 -7.78
N SER A 30 -7.33 -2.18 -8.54
CA SER A 30 -6.55 -2.66 -9.67
C SER A 30 -6.50 -1.71 -10.88
N ILE A 31 -7.61 -1.10 -11.27
CA ILE A 31 -7.68 -0.32 -12.51
C ILE A 31 -7.77 1.18 -12.24
N GLU A 32 -8.52 1.59 -11.20
CA GLU A 32 -8.81 3.01 -10.96
C GLU A 32 -7.69 3.75 -10.24
N LEU A 33 -6.86 3.05 -9.43
CA LEU A 33 -5.74 3.66 -8.71
C LEU A 33 -4.50 3.84 -9.56
N TYR A 34 -4.23 2.88 -10.45
CA TYR A 34 -2.99 2.82 -11.23
C TYR A 34 -3.23 2.96 -12.73
N GLY A 35 -4.49 3.10 -13.17
CA GLY A 35 -4.86 3.30 -14.57
C GLY A 35 -4.48 4.70 -15.04
N THR A 36 -3.24 4.86 -15.48
CA THR A 36 -2.78 6.05 -16.21
C THR A 36 -2.53 5.67 -17.66
N SER A 37 -2.52 6.63 -18.58
CA SER A 37 -2.10 6.40 -19.97
C SER A 37 -0.69 5.82 -20.09
N ALA A 38 0.13 6.04 -19.08
CA ALA A 38 1.50 5.51 -18.94
C ALA A 38 1.57 4.13 -18.25
N CYS A 39 0.43 3.53 -17.88
CA CYS A 39 0.38 2.28 -17.12
C CYS A 39 -0.15 1.15 -17.99
N LYS A 40 0.61 0.07 -18.11
CA LYS A 40 0.21 -1.14 -18.84
C LYS A 40 0.16 -2.33 -17.90
N LYS A 41 -1.00 -2.98 -17.79
CA LYS A 41 -1.12 -4.26 -17.09
C LYS A 41 -0.35 -5.32 -17.90
N VAL A 42 0.66 -5.91 -17.27
CA VAL A 42 1.54 -6.93 -17.88
C VAL A 42 1.24 -8.33 -17.36
N GLN A 43 0.56 -8.44 -16.24
CA GLN A 43 0.12 -9.70 -15.65
C GLN A 43 -1.20 -9.51 -14.91
N ASP A 44 -2.04 -10.55 -14.97
CA ASP A 44 -3.34 -10.61 -14.31
C ASP A 44 -3.61 -12.06 -13.90
N THR A 45 -3.68 -12.29 -12.60
CA THR A 45 -4.07 -13.56 -11.99
C THR A 45 -5.10 -13.30 -10.91
N GLU A 46 -5.77 -14.34 -10.42
CA GLU A 46 -6.77 -14.22 -9.35
C GLU A 46 -6.25 -13.52 -8.08
N PHE A 47 -4.94 -13.56 -7.83
CA PHE A 47 -4.35 -13.06 -6.57
C PHE A 47 -3.36 -11.92 -6.77
N CYS A 48 -2.90 -11.68 -7.99
CA CYS A 48 -1.81 -10.75 -8.25
C CYS A 48 -1.96 -10.10 -9.61
N GLU A 49 -1.83 -8.79 -9.65
CA GLU A 49 -1.75 -7.98 -10.86
C GLU A 49 -0.41 -7.25 -10.91
N CYS A 50 0.22 -7.19 -12.08
CA CYS A 50 1.44 -6.43 -12.29
C CYS A 50 1.21 -5.36 -13.35
N PHE A 51 1.71 -4.15 -13.07
CA PHE A 51 1.61 -2.99 -13.94
C PHE A 51 3.00 -2.44 -14.24
N HIS A 52 3.28 -2.27 -15.52
CA HIS A 52 4.47 -1.56 -15.98
C HIS A 52 4.10 -0.11 -16.23
N LEU A 53 4.83 0.80 -15.61
CA LEU A 53 4.75 2.24 -15.79
C LEU A 53 5.89 2.69 -16.68
N GLU A 54 5.63 3.59 -17.63
CA GLU A 54 6.63 4.18 -18.48
C GLU A 54 6.22 5.58 -18.90
N ASN A 55 7.12 6.55 -18.75
CA ASN A 55 6.98 7.89 -19.29
C ASN A 55 8.38 8.42 -19.70
N GLU A 56 8.44 9.68 -20.12
CA GLU A 56 9.69 10.32 -20.56
C GLU A 56 10.76 10.45 -19.47
N SER A 57 10.37 10.36 -18.18
CA SER A 57 11.28 10.47 -17.03
C SER A 57 11.81 9.12 -16.54
N GLY A 58 11.25 8.00 -17.01
CA GLY A 58 11.73 6.68 -16.61
C GLY A 58 10.66 5.58 -16.62
N THR A 59 10.90 4.54 -15.84
CA THR A 59 10.04 3.36 -15.76
C THR A 59 9.74 2.97 -14.32
N GLY A 60 8.71 2.15 -14.13
CA GLY A 60 8.37 1.58 -12.83
C GLY A 60 7.60 0.27 -12.95
N MET A 61 7.58 -0.47 -11.86
CA MET A 61 6.78 -1.68 -11.71
C MET A 61 5.93 -1.58 -10.46
N ILE A 62 4.64 -1.87 -10.60
CA ILE A 62 3.72 -2.00 -9.49
C ILE A 62 3.22 -3.44 -9.46
N THR A 63 3.33 -4.09 -8.30
CA THR A 63 2.80 -5.44 -8.09
C THR A 63 1.75 -5.38 -6.99
N LEU A 64 0.50 -5.67 -7.35
CA LEU A 64 -0.66 -5.61 -6.48
C LEU A 64 -1.12 -7.01 -6.11
N TYR A 65 -1.31 -7.28 -4.84
CA TYR A 65 -1.86 -8.52 -4.29
C TYR A 65 -3.22 -8.28 -3.66
N HIS A 66 -4.22 -9.06 -4.07
CA HIS A 66 -5.53 -9.10 -3.43
C HIS A 66 -5.45 -9.94 -2.16
N VAL A 67 -5.35 -9.29 -1.02
CA VAL A 67 -5.12 -9.97 0.27
C VAL A 67 -6.42 -10.46 0.88
N PHE A 68 -7.38 -9.54 1.05
CA PHE A 68 -8.74 -9.80 1.52
C PHE A 68 -9.71 -8.87 0.79
N PRO A 69 -11.03 -9.16 0.79
CA PRO A 69 -12.00 -8.22 0.24
C PRO A 69 -11.84 -6.81 0.83
N GLY A 70 -11.52 -5.84 -0.03
CA GLY A 70 -11.26 -4.45 0.35
C GLY A 70 -9.89 -4.19 0.98
N ILE A 71 -8.97 -5.15 0.96
CA ILE A 71 -7.60 -4.99 1.48
C ILE A 71 -6.60 -5.52 0.46
N ASP A 72 -5.79 -4.63 -0.09
CA ASP A 72 -4.75 -4.97 -1.05
C ASP A 72 -3.37 -4.58 -0.54
N LEU A 73 -2.35 -5.29 -1.00
CA LEU A 73 -0.94 -5.00 -0.78
C LEU A 73 -0.30 -4.66 -2.12
N VAL A 74 0.44 -3.56 -2.17
CA VAL A 74 1.09 -3.07 -3.37
C VAL A 74 2.58 -2.87 -3.14
N TYR A 75 3.40 -3.51 -3.96
CA TYR A 75 4.83 -3.21 -4.05
C TYR A 75 5.05 -2.18 -5.15
N ASN A 76 5.75 -1.11 -4.81
CA ASN A 76 6.15 -0.06 -5.73
C ASN A 76 7.65 -0.12 -5.94
N ASP A 77 8.09 -0.24 -7.20
CA ASP A 77 9.48 -0.17 -7.62
C ASP A 77 9.57 0.84 -8.77
N ILE A 78 9.84 2.08 -8.42
CA ILE A 78 9.73 3.24 -9.31
C ILE A 78 11.12 3.84 -9.58
N HIS A 79 11.45 3.97 -10.85
CA HIS A 79 12.68 4.56 -11.37
C HIS A 79 12.33 5.65 -12.39
N MET A 80 11.66 6.71 -11.93
CA MET A 80 11.23 7.87 -12.72
C MET A 80 11.16 9.12 -11.85
N GLU A 81 11.04 10.29 -12.46
CA GLU A 81 10.95 11.56 -11.73
C GLU A 81 9.52 11.88 -11.27
N TYR A 82 8.52 11.42 -12.02
CA TYR A 82 7.11 11.64 -11.67
C TYR A 82 6.19 10.59 -12.28
N CYS A 83 5.01 10.46 -11.68
CA CYS A 83 3.90 9.63 -12.19
C CYS A 83 2.59 10.38 -12.06
N ASN A 84 1.83 10.45 -13.15
CA ASN A 84 0.51 11.07 -13.17
C ASN A 84 -0.56 10.02 -12.81
N LYS A 85 -1.53 10.41 -11.97
CA LYS A 85 -2.73 9.63 -11.65
C LYS A 85 -3.91 10.26 -12.36
N GLU A 86 -4.52 9.55 -13.31
CA GLU A 86 -5.61 10.13 -14.14
C GLU A 86 -6.98 10.09 -13.46
N GLN A 87 -7.18 9.19 -12.50
CA GLN A 87 -8.48 9.01 -11.86
C GLN A 87 -8.43 9.26 -10.36
N LYS A 88 -9.50 9.86 -9.84
CA LYS A 88 -9.72 9.98 -8.40
C LYS A 88 -10.53 8.78 -7.92
N PRO A 89 -10.04 8.01 -6.96
CA PRO A 89 -10.76 6.89 -6.39
C PRO A 89 -11.98 7.35 -5.57
N ALA A 90 -12.89 6.40 -5.30
CA ALA A 90 -14.04 6.63 -4.44
C ALA A 90 -13.63 7.02 -3.02
N SER A 91 -14.53 7.64 -2.30
CA SER A 91 -14.27 8.34 -1.04
C SER A 91 -13.93 7.47 0.17
N SER A 92 -13.99 6.15 0.05
CA SER A 92 -13.82 5.20 1.16
C SER A 92 -12.42 4.59 1.27
N VAL A 93 -11.50 4.96 0.36
CA VAL A 93 -10.19 4.33 0.25
C VAL A 93 -9.14 5.10 1.03
N MET A 94 -8.38 4.36 1.83
CA MET A 94 -7.22 4.84 2.59
C MET A 94 -5.98 4.06 2.16
N GLU A 95 -4.87 4.75 1.99
CA GLU A 95 -3.55 4.16 1.80
C GLU A 95 -2.70 4.29 3.06
N ILE A 96 -1.97 3.22 3.34
CA ILE A 96 -0.90 3.18 4.34
C ILE A 96 0.38 2.88 3.55
N ASN A 97 1.28 3.87 3.45
CA ASN A 97 2.49 3.75 2.65
C ASN A 97 3.72 3.68 3.56
N TYR A 98 4.57 2.70 3.33
CA TYR A 98 5.88 2.60 3.95
C TYR A 98 6.97 2.78 2.89
N CYS A 99 7.80 3.80 3.06
CA CYS A 99 8.92 4.06 2.17
C CYS A 99 10.16 3.27 2.62
N MET A 100 10.64 2.36 1.77
CA MET A 100 11.88 1.61 2.00
C MET A 100 13.10 2.37 1.52
N GLU A 101 13.00 2.99 0.34
CA GLU A 101 14.11 3.69 -0.31
C GLU A 101 13.60 4.84 -1.16
N GLY A 102 14.38 5.90 -1.24
CA GLY A 102 14.06 7.07 -2.04
C GLY A 102 13.15 8.04 -1.32
N ARG A 103 12.39 8.81 -2.12
CA ARG A 103 11.46 9.84 -1.63
C ARG A 103 10.29 9.96 -2.60
N CYS A 104 9.10 10.13 -2.05
CA CYS A 104 7.89 10.45 -2.82
C CYS A 104 7.28 11.74 -2.27
N GLU A 105 6.95 12.67 -3.16
CA GLU A 105 6.25 13.92 -2.85
C GLU A 105 4.88 13.91 -3.55
N CYS A 106 3.86 14.33 -2.83
CA CYS A 106 2.49 14.43 -3.35
C CYS A 106 1.91 15.80 -3.03
N VAL A 107 1.18 16.35 -3.99
CA VAL A 107 0.38 17.56 -3.79
C VAL A 107 -1.04 17.12 -3.45
N PHE A 108 -1.57 17.64 -2.36
CA PHE A 108 -2.95 17.40 -1.91
C PHE A 108 -3.85 18.57 -2.26
N GLU A 109 -5.17 18.41 -2.06
CA GLU A 109 -6.11 19.52 -2.20
C GLU A 109 -5.70 20.69 -1.29
N GLN A 110 -6.00 21.92 -1.71
CA GLN A 110 -5.65 23.17 -1.01
C GLN A 110 -4.16 23.54 -0.96
N ASN A 111 -3.35 23.00 -1.91
CA ASN A 111 -1.90 23.21 -1.97
C ASN A 111 -1.15 22.72 -0.72
N GLU A 112 -1.68 21.72 -0.04
CA GLU A 112 -0.94 20.98 0.96
C GLU A 112 0.07 20.06 0.28
N TYR A 113 1.30 20.04 0.76
CA TYR A 113 2.37 19.18 0.28
C TYR A 113 2.69 18.12 1.33
N GLY A 114 2.77 16.88 0.91
CA GLY A 114 3.26 15.79 1.73
C GLY A 114 4.44 15.11 1.07
N TYR A 115 5.39 14.65 1.87
CA TYR A 115 6.48 13.83 1.38
C TYR A 115 6.76 12.69 2.34
N ILE A 116 7.19 11.56 1.80
CA ILE A 116 7.69 10.42 2.57
C ILE A 116 9.10 10.08 2.11
N ALA A 117 9.96 9.75 3.05
CA ALA A 117 11.33 9.32 2.83
C ALA A 117 11.58 7.94 3.46
N ALA A 118 12.73 7.35 3.20
CA ALA A 118 13.06 6.02 3.73
C ALA A 118 12.86 5.91 5.25
N GLY A 119 12.08 4.93 5.68
CA GLY A 119 11.68 4.65 7.06
C GLY A 119 10.44 5.41 7.53
N ASP A 120 9.80 6.22 6.68
CA ASP A 120 8.54 6.89 7.01
C ASP A 120 7.34 6.01 6.69
N LEU A 121 6.32 6.12 7.53
CA LEU A 121 4.99 5.57 7.33
C LEU A 121 4.00 6.72 7.15
N SER A 122 3.22 6.68 6.09
CA SER A 122 2.16 7.68 5.87
C SER A 122 0.79 7.03 5.80
N PHE A 123 -0.20 7.84 6.18
CA PHE A 123 -1.62 7.52 6.07
C PHE A 123 -2.28 8.62 5.27
N CYS A 124 -2.94 8.26 4.17
CA CYS A 124 -3.66 9.22 3.35
C CYS A 124 -5.02 8.68 2.90
N SER A 125 -5.97 9.60 2.75
CA SER A 125 -7.24 9.31 2.08
C SER A 125 -7.09 9.63 0.60
N LEU A 126 -7.32 8.65 -0.26
CA LEU A 126 -7.17 8.82 -1.71
C LEU A 126 -8.10 9.88 -2.32
N LYS A 127 -9.22 10.17 -1.65
CA LYS A 127 -10.13 11.26 -2.08
C LYS A 127 -9.42 12.62 -2.13
N LYS A 128 -8.40 12.80 -1.31
CA LYS A 128 -7.71 14.07 -1.11
C LYS A 128 -6.34 14.16 -1.79
N THR A 129 -5.87 13.06 -2.40
CA THR A 129 -4.60 13.03 -3.12
C THR A 129 -4.71 13.78 -4.45
N GLY A 130 -3.63 14.49 -4.80
CA GLY A 130 -3.47 15.14 -6.11
C GLY A 130 -3.22 14.13 -7.24
N HIS A 131 -3.12 14.67 -8.45
CA HIS A 131 -2.96 13.88 -9.67
C HIS A 131 -1.50 13.50 -9.98
N VAL A 132 -0.53 14.04 -9.24
CA VAL A 132 0.90 13.83 -9.50
C VAL A 132 1.60 13.35 -8.26
N SER A 133 2.41 12.31 -8.42
CA SER A 133 3.45 11.91 -7.44
C SER A 133 4.81 12.21 -8.05
N GLU A 134 5.66 12.93 -7.33
CA GLU A 134 7.01 13.28 -7.73
C GLU A 134 8.03 12.45 -6.94
N PHE A 135 9.10 12.06 -7.61
CA PHE A 135 10.19 11.27 -7.05
C PHE A 135 11.52 12.02 -7.23
N PRO A 136 11.86 12.98 -6.35
CA PRO A 136 13.02 13.87 -6.52
C PRO A 136 14.37 13.15 -6.64
N THR A 137 14.46 11.91 -6.16
CA THR A 137 15.65 11.07 -6.29
C THR A 137 15.60 10.16 -7.51
N SER A 138 14.60 10.31 -8.38
CA SER A 138 14.28 9.42 -9.51
C SER A 138 14.18 7.94 -9.08
N ARG A 139 13.93 7.70 -7.80
CA ARG A 139 13.78 6.37 -7.20
C ARG A 139 12.84 6.39 -6.02
N TYR A 140 11.89 5.45 -6.04
CA TYR A 140 11.02 5.17 -4.91
C TYR A 140 10.75 3.68 -4.82
N HIS A 141 11.07 3.10 -3.68
CA HIS A 141 10.80 1.71 -3.38
C HIS A 141 10.02 1.64 -2.09
N GLY A 142 8.81 1.08 -2.13
CA GLY A 142 7.92 1.09 -0.98
C GLY A 142 6.81 0.06 -1.06
N ILE A 143 6.11 -0.11 0.06
CA ILE A 143 4.91 -0.94 0.16
C ILE A 143 3.73 -0.03 0.51
N THR A 144 2.64 -0.22 -0.21
CA THR A 144 1.35 0.41 0.07
C THR A 144 0.35 -0.66 0.48
N ILE A 145 -0.39 -0.43 1.57
CA ILE A 145 -1.59 -1.19 1.89
C ILE A 145 -2.79 -0.30 1.62
N THR A 146 -3.70 -0.79 0.77
CA THR A 146 -4.94 -0.10 0.44
C THR A 146 -6.08 -0.70 1.22
N LEU A 147 -6.87 0.14 1.88
CA LEU A 147 -8.06 -0.24 2.64
C LEU A 147 -9.29 0.44 2.02
N ASP A 148 -10.10 -0.30 1.30
CA ASP A 148 -11.43 0.15 0.89
C ASP A 148 -12.47 -0.31 1.89
N PHE A 149 -12.84 0.58 2.81
CA PHE A 149 -13.78 0.28 3.89
C PHE A 149 -15.18 -0.10 3.38
N SER A 150 -15.55 0.27 2.15
CA SER A 150 -16.85 -0.08 1.56
C SER A 150 -16.88 -1.52 1.05
N MET A 151 -15.70 -2.08 0.71
CA MET A 151 -15.55 -3.43 0.16
C MET A 151 -15.24 -4.48 1.24
N ILE A 152 -14.85 -4.05 2.46
CA ILE A 152 -14.61 -5.00 3.56
C ILE A 152 -15.91 -5.67 3.96
N THR A 153 -16.02 -6.98 3.70
CA THR A 153 -17.22 -7.77 3.97
C THR A 153 -17.51 -7.90 5.47
N ASP A 154 -18.74 -8.18 5.83
CA ASP A 154 -19.10 -8.39 7.24
C ASP A 154 -18.43 -9.61 7.85
N GLU A 155 -18.14 -10.64 7.04
CA GLU A 155 -17.33 -11.78 7.45
C GLU A 155 -15.91 -11.36 7.81
N MET A 156 -15.26 -10.56 6.96
CA MET A 156 -13.93 -10.03 7.25
C MET A 156 -13.93 -9.12 8.48
N LYS A 157 -14.95 -8.29 8.66
CA LYS A 157 -15.11 -7.47 9.89
C LYS A 157 -15.16 -8.32 11.15
N ARG A 158 -15.87 -9.47 11.12
CA ARG A 158 -15.94 -10.41 12.25
C ARG A 158 -14.57 -11.02 12.56
N ILE A 159 -13.80 -11.41 11.53
CA ILE A 159 -12.43 -11.93 11.70
C ILE A 159 -11.55 -10.86 12.36
N LEU A 160 -11.59 -9.64 11.87
CA LEU A 160 -10.82 -8.53 12.42
C LEU A 160 -11.20 -8.22 13.87
N GLN A 161 -12.49 -8.28 14.21
CA GLN A 161 -12.97 -8.12 15.59
C GLN A 161 -12.46 -9.22 16.52
N LEU A 162 -12.46 -10.49 16.07
CA LEU A 162 -11.90 -11.61 16.84
C LEU A 162 -10.42 -11.42 17.16
N LEU A 163 -9.69 -10.78 16.23
CA LEU A 163 -8.29 -10.42 16.40
C LEU A 163 -8.10 -9.08 17.16
N SER A 164 -9.18 -8.48 17.67
CA SER A 164 -9.16 -7.17 18.34
C SER A 164 -8.67 -6.01 17.45
N VAL A 165 -8.76 -6.14 16.14
CA VAL A 165 -8.48 -5.07 15.18
C VAL A 165 -9.65 -4.10 15.14
N ASN A 166 -9.36 -2.80 15.34
CA ASN A 166 -10.36 -1.73 15.31
C ASN A 166 -10.23 -0.88 14.03
N LEU A 167 -11.01 -1.25 12.99
CA LEU A 167 -11.00 -0.55 11.71
C LEU A 167 -11.44 0.92 11.82
N GLU A 168 -12.35 1.25 12.73
CA GLU A 168 -12.79 2.63 12.95
C GLU A 168 -11.64 3.49 13.46
N LYS A 169 -10.85 2.97 14.42
CA LYS A 169 -9.67 3.66 14.93
C LYS A 169 -8.65 3.89 13.82
N ILE A 170 -8.40 2.88 12.97
CA ILE A 170 -7.49 2.99 11.82
C ILE A 170 -8.02 4.03 10.83
N SER A 171 -9.31 3.98 10.46
CA SER A 171 -9.89 4.92 9.50
C SER A 171 -9.85 6.38 10.01
N ASN A 172 -9.92 6.59 11.32
CA ASN A 172 -9.88 7.91 11.93
C ASN A 172 -8.50 8.58 11.83
N ILE A 173 -7.42 7.81 11.59
CA ILE A 173 -6.07 8.35 11.37
C ILE A 173 -6.07 9.32 10.17
N SER A 174 -6.73 8.97 9.07
CA SER A 174 -6.77 9.77 7.85
C SER A 174 -7.93 10.78 7.78
N LYS A 175 -8.86 10.76 8.73
CA LYS A 175 -10.01 11.69 8.73
C LYS A 175 -9.64 13.09 9.20
N THR A 176 -8.72 13.20 10.14
CA THR A 176 -8.36 14.48 10.76
C THR A 176 -7.48 15.32 9.84
N HIS A 177 -6.58 14.68 9.11
CA HIS A 177 -5.67 15.31 8.15
C HIS A 177 -5.72 14.58 6.81
N SER A 178 -5.49 15.32 5.72
CA SER A 178 -5.43 14.72 4.37
C SER A 178 -4.28 13.73 4.25
N PHE A 179 -3.21 14.01 4.98
CA PHE A 179 -1.98 13.25 4.97
C PHE A 179 -1.36 13.29 6.38
N THR A 180 -1.01 12.14 6.92
CA THR A 180 -0.34 12.00 8.21
C THR A 180 0.94 11.20 8.00
N ILE A 181 2.08 11.73 8.45
CA ILE A 181 3.37 11.05 8.38
C ILE A 181 3.85 10.78 9.79
N ILE A 182 4.43 9.61 9.99
CA ILE A 182 5.14 9.25 11.21
C ILE A 182 6.42 8.51 10.85
N ARG A 183 7.41 8.56 11.70
CA ARG A 183 8.54 7.64 11.61
C ARG A 183 8.07 6.25 12.06
N ALA A 184 8.27 5.23 11.22
CA ALA A 184 7.93 3.87 11.62
C ALA A 184 8.76 3.46 12.85
N ASN A 185 8.07 2.93 13.87
CA ASN A 185 8.77 2.32 14.99
C ASN A 185 9.29 0.92 14.60
N GLN A 186 10.16 0.36 15.43
CA GLN A 186 10.81 -0.91 15.17
C GLN A 186 9.83 -2.07 14.88
N SER A 187 8.67 -2.10 15.53
CA SER A 187 7.67 -3.16 15.31
C SER A 187 7.02 -3.04 13.94
N ILE A 188 6.69 -1.81 13.52
CA ILE A 188 6.11 -1.54 12.19
C ILE A 188 7.15 -1.80 11.10
N GLU A 189 8.36 -1.28 11.27
CA GLU A 189 9.46 -1.49 10.34
C GLU A 189 9.75 -2.97 10.12
N HIS A 190 9.77 -3.77 11.19
CA HIS A 190 9.98 -5.22 11.14
C HIS A 190 8.94 -5.92 10.24
N ILE A 191 7.65 -5.58 10.37
CA ILE A 191 6.58 -6.16 9.55
C ILE A 191 6.82 -5.89 8.07
N PHE A 192 7.16 -4.64 7.70
CA PHE A 192 7.44 -4.28 6.32
C PHE A 192 8.70 -4.93 5.78
N LEU A 193 9.77 -5.03 6.59
CA LEU A 193 11.00 -5.74 6.21
C LEU A 193 10.76 -7.23 5.95
N GLU A 194 9.87 -7.87 6.70
CA GLU A 194 9.50 -9.27 6.48
C GLU A 194 8.66 -9.44 5.21
N LEU A 195 7.77 -8.49 4.87
CA LEU A 195 7.03 -8.49 3.61
C LEU A 195 7.96 -8.43 2.37
N TYR A 196 9.19 -7.93 2.49
CA TYR A 196 10.20 -7.99 1.42
C TYR A 196 10.98 -9.31 1.37
N LYS A 197 10.87 -10.16 2.38
CA LYS A 197 11.63 -11.42 2.51
C LYS A 197 10.73 -12.64 2.51
N ILE A 198 9.63 -12.58 1.78
CA ILE A 198 8.61 -13.63 1.79
C ILE A 198 9.18 -14.93 1.20
N PRO A 199 9.02 -16.08 1.88
CA PRO A 199 9.28 -17.39 1.31
C PRO A 199 8.31 -17.70 0.16
N GLU A 200 8.84 -18.20 -0.96
CA GLU A 200 8.06 -18.43 -2.19
C GLU A 200 6.90 -19.40 -1.97
N GLU A 201 7.14 -20.46 -1.18
CA GLU A 201 6.19 -21.55 -0.98
C GLU A 201 4.93 -21.16 -0.20
N ILE A 202 5.00 -20.08 0.59
CA ILE A 202 3.92 -19.66 1.49
C ILE A 202 3.48 -18.20 1.27
N THR A 203 3.80 -17.62 0.12
CA THR A 203 3.66 -16.18 -0.16
C THR A 203 2.30 -15.61 0.25
N TYR A 204 1.19 -16.19 -0.25
CA TYR A 204 -0.15 -15.63 0.02
C TYR A 204 -0.57 -15.73 1.48
N GLY A 205 -0.33 -16.88 2.11
CA GLY A 205 -0.62 -17.06 3.53
C GLY A 205 0.20 -16.13 4.41
N TYR A 206 1.47 -15.97 4.06
CA TYR A 206 2.38 -15.09 4.78
C TYR A 206 1.96 -13.61 4.69
N ILE A 207 1.64 -13.12 3.48
CA ILE A 207 1.11 -11.76 3.26
C ILE A 207 -0.12 -11.53 4.13
N ARG A 208 -1.09 -12.46 4.12
CA ARG A 208 -2.31 -12.35 4.91
C ARG A 208 -2.04 -12.22 6.41
N VAL A 209 -1.15 -13.05 6.94
CA VAL A 209 -0.77 -12.99 8.36
C VAL A 209 -0.10 -11.65 8.69
N LYS A 210 0.82 -11.18 7.84
CA LYS A 210 1.53 -9.91 8.05
C LYS A 210 0.62 -8.69 7.96
N ILE A 211 -0.36 -8.71 7.07
CA ILE A 211 -1.37 -7.63 6.99
C ILE A 211 -2.24 -7.62 8.26
N LEU A 212 -2.68 -8.78 8.76
CA LEU A 212 -3.44 -8.86 10.01
C LEU A 212 -2.61 -8.38 11.21
N GLU A 213 -1.34 -8.74 11.29
CA GLU A 213 -0.39 -8.26 12.30
C GLU A 213 -0.24 -6.74 12.25
N LEU A 214 -0.04 -6.16 11.05
CA LEU A 214 0.06 -4.71 10.88
C LEU A 214 -1.22 -3.99 11.34
N LEU A 215 -2.39 -4.45 10.94
CA LEU A 215 -3.67 -3.86 11.33
C LEU A 215 -3.88 -3.93 12.86
N LEU A 216 -3.44 -5.01 13.49
CA LEU A 216 -3.48 -5.15 14.94
C LEU A 216 -2.54 -4.15 15.63
N VAL A 217 -1.29 -4.02 15.17
CA VAL A 217 -0.31 -3.04 15.68
C VAL A 217 -0.84 -1.62 15.52
N LEU A 218 -1.42 -1.28 14.35
CA LEU A 218 -2.00 0.04 14.10
C LEU A 218 -3.24 0.34 14.98
N THR A 219 -3.98 -0.67 15.38
CA THR A 219 -5.06 -0.52 16.37
C THR A 219 -4.52 -0.04 17.73
N GLY A 220 -3.33 -0.51 18.14
CA GLY A 220 -2.66 -0.07 19.36
C GLY A 220 -1.96 1.30 19.23
N PHE A 221 -1.86 1.83 18.01
CA PHE A 221 -1.07 3.03 17.74
C PHE A 221 -1.75 4.30 18.25
N ASP A 222 -0.97 5.16 18.94
CA ASP A 222 -1.42 6.48 19.42
C ASP A 222 -0.61 7.59 18.73
N LEU A 223 -1.23 8.24 17.74
CA LEU A 223 -0.62 9.35 16.99
C LEU A 223 -0.12 10.49 17.89
N LYS A 224 -0.79 10.75 19.03
CA LYS A 224 -0.42 11.85 19.91
C LYS A 224 0.90 11.62 20.64
N LYS A 225 1.23 10.35 20.92
CA LYS A 225 2.50 9.98 21.55
C LYS A 225 3.67 10.00 20.56
N ASN A 226 3.41 9.67 19.29
CA ASN A 226 4.46 9.55 18.28
C ASN A 226 4.77 10.89 17.56
N ASN A 227 3.83 11.84 17.51
CA ASN A 227 4.09 13.18 16.98
C ASN A 227 4.91 14.08 17.91
N SER A 228 5.06 13.74 19.19
CA SER A 228 5.86 14.54 20.14
C SER A 228 7.39 14.38 19.92
N GLU A 229 7.83 13.42 19.13
CA GLU A 229 9.26 13.22 18.84
C GLU A 229 9.77 13.96 17.58
N HIS A 230 8.88 14.53 16.75
CA HIS A 230 9.25 15.13 15.46
C HIS A 230 8.94 16.63 15.28
N VAL A 231 8.57 17.35 16.34
CA VAL A 231 8.45 18.82 16.31
C VAL A 231 9.58 19.44 17.12
N SER A 232 10.81 19.23 16.71
CA SER A 232 11.97 20.04 17.16
C SER A 232 13.14 19.83 16.20
N ALA A 233 13.10 20.53 15.08
CA ALA A 233 14.28 20.93 14.33
C ALA A 233 13.90 22.13 13.44
#